data_8b4ff26318a115fed7d75ef5eceb9390
#
_entry.id   8b4ff26318a115fed7d75ef5eceb9390
#
_cell.length_a   1.000
_cell.length_b   1.000
_cell.length_c   1.000
_cell.angle_alpha   90.00
_cell.angle_beta   90.00
_cell.angle_gamma   90.00
#
_symmetry.space_group_name_H-M   'P 1'
#
loop_
_entity.id
_entity.type
_entity.pdbx_description
1 polymer ?
#
loop_
_entity_poly.entity_id
_entity_poly.type
_entity_poly.pdbx_seq_one_letter_code
_entity_poly.pdbx_strand_id
1 'polypeptide(L)'
;HDLGERMKIAFENIFKSLPSDQGHKVIIVGSDCPYLTPAIFEEAFLTLDNNDVVIGPAFDGGYYLLGMKNFLPYLFECIEWSTSQVLTQTIHILNLRNNTYHLLPVLHDIDTEDDWLRYNKSSLF
;
A
#
# COMPACT_ATOMS: atom_id res chain seq x y z
N HIS A 1 -7.20 9.48 15.95
CA HIS A 1 -7.26 8.90 14.61
C HIS A 1 -5.87 8.62 14.09
N ASP A 2 -5.46 7.39 14.20
CA ASP A 2 -4.17 6.98 13.67
C ASP A 2 -4.26 6.69 12.17
N LEU A 3 -3.11 6.43 11.57
CA LEU A 3 -3.02 6.14 10.14
C LEU A 3 -3.83 4.90 9.77
N GLY A 4 -3.77 3.86 10.61
CA GLY A 4 -4.48 2.62 10.34
C GLY A 4 -5.98 2.80 10.26
N GLU A 5 -6.56 3.56 11.17
CA GLU A 5 -7.98 3.83 11.16
C GLU A 5 -8.37 4.63 9.91
N ARG A 6 -7.58 5.64 9.56
CA ARG A 6 -7.85 6.44 8.36
C ARG A 6 -7.79 5.60 7.09
N MET A 7 -6.81 4.70 6.99
CA MET A 7 -6.69 3.82 5.84
C MET A 7 -7.84 2.83 5.77
N LYS A 8 -8.21 2.25 6.91
CA LYS A 8 -9.34 1.33 6.98
C LYS A 8 -10.62 1.99 6.49
N ILE A 9 -10.91 3.20 6.97
CA ILE A 9 -12.10 3.94 6.56
C ILE A 9 -12.06 4.27 5.08
N ALA A 10 -10.90 4.67 4.56
CA ALA A 10 -10.75 4.98 3.14
C ALA A 10 -11.03 3.76 2.26
N PHE A 11 -10.46 2.61 2.58
CA PHE A 11 -10.73 1.38 1.83
C PHE A 11 -12.20 0.97 1.93
N GLU A 12 -12.74 1.03 3.14
CA GLU A 12 -14.15 0.65 3.36
C GLU A 12 -15.09 1.52 2.52
N ASN A 13 -14.88 2.83 2.52
CA ASN A 13 -15.73 3.75 1.78
C ASN A 13 -15.62 3.53 0.27
N ILE A 14 -14.40 3.29 -0.23
CA ILE A 14 -14.21 3.04 -1.66
C ILE A 14 -14.90 1.74 -2.07
N PHE A 15 -14.69 0.66 -1.32
CA PHE A 15 -15.31 -0.62 -1.66
C PHE A 15 -16.84 -0.55 -1.60
N LYS A 16 -17.40 0.20 -0.65
CA LYS A 16 -18.85 0.37 -0.54
C LYS A 16 -19.43 1.15 -1.72
N SER A 17 -18.65 2.03 -2.33
CA SER A 17 -19.13 2.85 -3.45
C SER A 17 -19.07 2.13 -4.79
N LEU A 18 -18.44 0.95 -4.85
CA LEU A 18 -18.27 0.20 -6.08
C LEU A 18 -19.38 -0.84 -6.24
N PRO A 19 -19.78 -1.16 -7.50
CA PRO A 19 -20.78 -2.21 -7.72
C PRO A 19 -20.31 -3.55 -7.15
N SER A 20 -21.18 -4.23 -6.43
CA SER A 20 -20.83 -5.47 -5.74
C SER A 20 -20.77 -6.69 -6.67
N ASP A 21 -21.26 -6.57 -7.89
CA ASP A 21 -21.32 -7.66 -8.86
C ASP A 21 -20.08 -7.75 -9.74
N GLN A 22 -19.08 -6.90 -9.50
CA GLN A 22 -17.83 -6.87 -10.26
C GLN A 22 -16.64 -6.97 -9.33
N GLY A 23 -15.57 -7.60 -9.81
CA GLY A 23 -14.30 -7.58 -9.09
C GLY A 23 -13.65 -6.22 -9.18
N HIS A 24 -13.13 -5.74 -8.08
CA HIS A 24 -12.48 -4.45 -8.03
C HIS A 24 -11.11 -4.56 -7.38
N LYS A 25 -10.22 -3.67 -7.80
CA LYS A 25 -8.89 -3.54 -7.22
C LYS A 25 -8.76 -2.12 -6.68
N VAL A 26 -8.50 -1.99 -5.39
CA VAL A 26 -8.37 -0.68 -4.76
C VAL A 26 -6.95 -0.53 -4.23
N ILE A 27 -6.29 0.54 -4.62
CA ILE A 27 -4.91 0.82 -4.24
C ILE A 27 -4.86 2.21 -3.62
N ILE A 28 -4.26 2.30 -2.44
CA ILE A 28 -4.01 3.57 -1.76
C ILE A 28 -2.50 3.76 -1.64
N VAL A 29 -2.03 4.96 -1.97
CA VAL A 29 -0.61 5.29 -1.93
C VAL A 29 -0.36 6.45 -0.98
N GLY A 30 0.86 6.48 -0.42
CA GLY A 30 1.29 7.60 0.38
C GLY A 30 1.58 8.81 -0.51
N SER A 31 1.31 9.99 0.01
CA SER A 31 1.46 11.24 -0.75
C SER A 31 2.90 11.73 -0.85
N ASP A 32 3.79 11.18 -0.06
CA ASP A 32 5.18 11.64 0.05
C ASP A 32 6.19 10.63 -0.49
N CYS A 33 5.79 9.83 -1.47
CA CYS A 33 6.69 8.90 -2.14
C CYS A 33 6.99 9.38 -3.55
N PRO A 34 8.12 10.09 -3.76
CA PRO A 34 8.42 10.72 -5.05
C PRO A 34 8.87 9.74 -6.13
N TYR A 35 9.25 8.53 -5.76
CA TYR A 35 9.78 7.55 -6.72
C TYR A 35 8.73 6.59 -7.25
N LEU A 36 7.47 6.84 -6.93
CA LEU A 36 6.37 6.03 -7.41
C LEU A 36 6.13 6.33 -8.89
N THR A 37 6.18 5.31 -9.73
CA THR A 37 6.10 5.45 -11.18
C THR A 37 4.86 4.75 -11.73
N PRO A 38 4.43 5.10 -12.96
CA PRO A 38 3.32 4.36 -13.59
C PRO A 38 3.59 2.86 -13.70
N ALA A 39 4.84 2.45 -13.91
CA ALA A 39 5.19 1.03 -13.99
C ALA A 39 4.89 0.30 -12.68
N ILE A 40 5.12 0.95 -11.54
CA ILE A 40 4.83 0.36 -10.24
C ILE A 40 3.31 0.20 -10.05
N PHE A 41 2.53 1.20 -10.44
CA PHE A 41 1.08 1.08 -10.41
C PHE A 41 0.58 -0.07 -11.28
N GLU A 42 1.12 -0.19 -12.48
CA GLU A 42 0.73 -1.26 -13.40
C GLU A 42 1.05 -2.63 -12.80
N GLU A 43 2.25 -2.78 -12.24
CA GLU A 43 2.61 -4.02 -11.57
C GLU A 43 1.66 -4.32 -10.42
N ALA A 44 1.31 -3.31 -9.62
CA ALA A 44 0.39 -3.47 -8.51
C ALA A 44 -0.98 -3.97 -8.98
N PHE A 45 -1.53 -3.38 -10.02
CA PHE A 45 -2.82 -3.81 -10.55
C PHE A 45 -2.76 -5.24 -11.11
N LEU A 46 -1.71 -5.56 -11.86
CA LEU A 46 -1.58 -6.88 -12.46
C LEU A 46 -1.42 -7.98 -11.42
N THR A 47 -0.64 -7.71 -10.37
CA THR A 47 -0.41 -8.73 -9.34
C THR A 47 -1.65 -9.04 -8.53
N LEU A 48 -2.59 -8.11 -8.43
CA LEU A 48 -3.85 -8.36 -7.74
C LEU A 48 -4.77 -9.34 -8.48
N ASP A 49 -4.47 -9.68 -9.73
CA ASP A 49 -5.19 -10.75 -10.40
C ASP A 49 -4.93 -12.11 -9.75
N ASN A 50 -3.74 -12.29 -9.18
CA ASN A 50 -3.32 -13.58 -8.61
C ASN A 50 -3.02 -13.52 -7.12
N ASN A 51 -3.15 -12.36 -6.49
CA ASN A 51 -2.86 -12.17 -5.08
C ASN A 51 -3.98 -11.39 -4.41
N ASP A 52 -4.20 -11.66 -3.13
CA ASP A 52 -5.21 -10.94 -2.35
C ASP A 52 -4.79 -9.51 -2.05
N VAL A 53 -3.48 -9.29 -1.89
CA VAL A 53 -2.93 -8.01 -1.45
C VAL A 53 -1.64 -7.73 -2.21
N VAL A 54 -1.38 -6.45 -2.49
CA VAL A 54 -0.08 -5.98 -2.98
C VAL A 54 0.41 -4.90 -2.03
N ILE A 55 1.71 -4.96 -1.71
CA ILE A 55 2.33 -4.02 -0.77
C ILE A 55 3.58 -3.43 -1.43
N GLY A 56 3.69 -2.11 -1.38
CA GLY A 56 4.93 -1.43 -1.75
C GLY A 56 5.70 -1.07 -0.49
N PRO A 57 6.76 -1.82 -0.15
CA PRO A 57 7.50 -1.57 1.09
C PRO A 57 8.26 -0.26 1.04
N ALA A 58 8.23 0.49 2.14
CA ALA A 58 9.05 1.67 2.29
C ALA A 58 10.30 1.30 3.08
N PHE A 59 11.37 2.05 2.85
CA PHE A 59 12.65 1.78 3.48
C PHE A 59 12.59 1.84 5.01
N ASP A 60 11.70 2.67 5.56
CA ASP A 60 11.60 2.87 7.01
C ASP A 60 10.83 1.76 7.75
N GLY A 61 10.40 0.71 7.03
CA GLY A 61 9.68 -0.40 7.65
C GLY A 61 8.16 -0.32 7.53
N GLY A 62 7.64 0.73 6.90
CA GLY A 62 6.23 0.85 6.56
C GLY A 62 6.00 0.45 5.11
N TYR A 63 4.98 1.03 4.50
CA TYR A 63 4.75 0.84 3.07
C TYR A 63 4.27 2.15 2.44
N TYR A 64 4.59 2.32 1.14
CA TYR A 64 4.16 3.48 0.37
C TYR A 64 2.90 3.19 -0.44
N LEU A 65 2.55 1.93 -0.58
CA LEU A 65 1.41 1.50 -1.36
C LEU A 65 0.80 0.25 -0.72
N LEU A 66 -0.52 0.23 -0.63
CA LEU A 66 -1.26 -0.95 -0.20
C LEU A 66 -2.47 -1.11 -1.12
N GLY A 67 -2.61 -2.30 -1.71
CA GLY A 67 -3.74 -2.61 -2.58
C GLY A 67 -4.37 -3.93 -2.20
N MET A 68 -5.66 -4.07 -2.47
CA MET A 68 -6.38 -5.31 -2.21
C MET A 68 -7.56 -5.42 -3.17
N LYS A 69 -7.98 -6.65 -3.44
CA LYS A 69 -9.12 -6.89 -4.32
C LYS A 69 -10.42 -7.14 -3.56
N ASN A 70 -10.34 -7.37 -2.26
CA ASN A 70 -11.48 -7.44 -1.36
C ASN A 70 -11.13 -6.68 -0.11
N PHE A 71 -12.12 -6.06 0.53
CA PHE A 71 -11.84 -5.31 1.76
C PHE A 71 -11.48 -6.27 2.89
N LEU A 72 -10.28 -6.10 3.45
CA LEU A 72 -9.75 -6.93 4.52
C LEU A 72 -9.50 -6.08 5.76
N PRO A 73 -10.53 -5.86 6.59
CA PRO A 73 -10.40 -4.94 7.72
C PRO A 73 -9.37 -5.39 8.76
N TYR A 74 -9.09 -6.69 8.86
CA TYR A 74 -8.12 -7.18 9.84
C TYR A 74 -6.69 -6.74 9.54
N LEU A 75 -6.39 -6.25 8.34
CA LEU A 75 -5.06 -5.72 8.02
C LEU A 75 -4.74 -4.43 8.77
N PHE A 76 -5.72 -3.81 9.39
CA PHE A 76 -5.55 -2.55 10.09
C PHE A 76 -5.65 -2.70 11.61
N GLU A 77 -5.74 -3.95 12.09
CA GLU A 77 -5.84 -4.24 13.51
C GLU A 77 -4.51 -4.79 14.03
N CYS A 78 -4.18 -4.47 15.26
CA CYS A 78 -2.97 -4.97 15.94
C CYS A 78 -1.68 -4.57 15.22
N ILE A 79 -1.67 -3.41 14.59
CA ILE A 79 -0.50 -2.84 13.91
C ILE A 79 0.01 -1.65 14.71
N GLU A 80 1.29 -1.62 14.98
CA GLU A 80 1.93 -0.49 15.62
C GLU A 80 2.29 0.57 14.56
N TRP A 81 1.31 1.38 14.21
CA TRP A 81 1.47 2.38 13.16
C TRP A 81 2.55 3.39 13.49
N SER A 82 3.18 3.93 12.44
CA SER A 82 4.26 4.91 12.55
C SER A 82 5.52 4.34 13.21
N THR A 83 5.69 3.02 13.14
CA THR A 83 6.92 2.35 13.61
C THR A 83 7.54 1.58 12.46
N SER A 84 8.77 1.11 12.67
CA SER A 84 9.45 0.28 11.67
C SER A 84 8.87 -1.15 11.58
N GLN A 85 7.86 -1.47 12.39
CA GLN A 85 7.28 -2.80 12.45
C GLN A 85 6.02 -2.97 11.61
N VAL A 86 5.55 -1.92 10.94
CA VAL A 86 4.29 -1.95 10.22
C VAL A 86 4.27 -3.04 9.15
N LEU A 87 5.29 -3.08 8.30
CA LEU A 87 5.35 -4.09 7.23
C LEU A 87 5.41 -5.50 7.78
N THR A 88 6.28 -5.73 8.76
CA THR A 88 6.44 -7.06 9.36
C THR A 88 5.14 -7.55 9.99
N GLN A 89 4.45 -6.68 10.72
CA GLN A 89 3.19 -7.04 11.35
C GLN A 89 2.08 -7.29 10.33
N THR A 90 2.05 -6.51 9.25
CA THR A 90 1.07 -6.71 8.18
C THR A 90 1.28 -8.06 7.50
N ILE A 91 2.54 -8.40 7.18
CA ILE A 91 2.85 -9.70 6.56
C ILE A 91 2.49 -10.86 7.49
N HIS A 92 2.73 -10.69 8.79
CA HIS A 92 2.37 -11.70 9.77
C HIS A 92 0.86 -11.98 9.76
N ILE A 93 0.05 -10.93 9.71
CA ILE A 93 -1.41 -11.08 9.64
C ILE A 93 -1.82 -11.79 8.35
N LEU A 94 -1.24 -11.42 7.22
CA LEU A 94 -1.54 -12.05 5.94
C LEU A 94 -1.23 -13.56 5.99
N ASN A 95 -0.10 -13.93 6.57
CA ASN A 95 0.27 -15.34 6.70
C ASN A 95 -0.69 -16.09 7.63
N LEU A 96 -1.10 -15.48 8.74
CA LEU A 96 -2.05 -16.09 9.66
C LEU A 96 -3.42 -16.34 9.01
N ARG A 97 -3.81 -15.46 8.09
CA ARG A 97 -5.11 -15.54 7.41
C ARG A 97 -5.03 -16.28 6.08
N ASN A 98 -3.86 -16.82 5.74
CA ASN A 98 -3.63 -17.52 4.48
C ASN A 98 -3.91 -16.66 3.26
N ASN A 99 -3.68 -15.37 3.36
CA ASN A 99 -3.80 -14.46 2.22
C ASN A 99 -2.51 -14.47 1.41
N THR A 100 -2.66 -14.43 0.09
CA THR A 100 -1.52 -14.26 -0.80
C THR A 100 -1.21 -12.79 -0.95
N TYR A 101 0.07 -12.47 -1.15
CA TYR A 101 0.49 -11.09 -1.31
C TYR A 101 1.70 -11.01 -2.21
N HIS A 102 1.90 -9.84 -2.82
CA HIS A 102 3.05 -9.54 -3.65
C HIS A 102 3.72 -8.27 -3.13
N LEU A 103 5.05 -8.29 -3.08
CA LEU A 103 5.83 -7.13 -2.65
C LEU A 103 6.41 -6.43 -3.87
N LEU A 104 6.16 -5.13 -3.97
CA LEU A 104 6.76 -4.27 -4.98
C LEU A 104 8.17 -3.88 -4.55
N PRO A 105 8.96 -3.24 -5.44
CA PRO A 105 10.29 -2.76 -5.05
C PRO A 105 10.23 -1.81 -3.86
N VAL A 106 11.25 -1.88 -3.00
CA VAL A 106 11.37 -0.97 -1.85
C VAL A 106 11.69 0.44 -2.35
N LEU A 107 10.98 1.44 -1.84
CA LEU A 107 11.23 2.83 -2.18
C LEU A 107 11.56 3.63 -0.92
N HIS A 108 12.30 4.71 -1.14
CA HIS A 108 12.71 5.63 -0.08
C HIS A 108 11.80 6.85 -0.06
N ASP A 109 11.59 7.40 1.12
CA ASP A 109 10.96 8.72 1.26
C ASP A 109 11.94 9.82 0.87
N ILE A 110 11.42 11.04 0.67
CA ILE A 110 12.28 12.21 0.47
C ILE A 110 12.87 12.58 1.82
N ASP A 111 14.17 12.35 2.02
CA ASP A 111 14.84 12.68 3.26
C ASP A 111 16.13 13.49 3.04
N THR A 112 16.50 13.74 1.79
CA THR A 112 17.67 14.51 1.43
C THR A 112 17.38 15.44 0.28
N GLU A 113 18.25 16.44 0.09
CA GLU A 113 18.15 17.35 -1.03
C GLU A 113 18.28 16.61 -2.38
N ASP A 114 19.16 15.61 -2.44
CA ASP A 114 19.35 14.83 -3.65
C ASP A 114 18.08 14.07 -4.02
N ASP A 115 17.40 13.49 -3.04
CA ASP A 115 16.15 12.80 -3.27
C ASP A 115 15.10 13.77 -3.79
N TRP A 116 15.04 14.97 -3.24
CA TRP A 116 14.11 16.00 -3.69
C TRP A 116 14.37 16.41 -5.15
N LEU A 117 15.64 16.56 -5.50
CA LEU A 117 16.00 16.91 -6.88
C LEU A 117 15.63 15.81 -7.87
N ARG A 118 15.82 14.55 -7.50
CA ARG A 118 15.39 13.43 -8.35
C ARG A 118 13.88 13.44 -8.55
N TYR A 119 13.14 13.68 -7.49
CA TYR A 119 11.68 13.75 -7.57
C TYR A 119 11.25 14.83 -8.57
N ASN A 120 11.82 16.02 -8.48
CA ASN A 120 11.45 17.12 -9.37
C ASN A 120 11.76 16.82 -10.83
N LYS A 121 12.81 16.06 -11.11
CA LYS A 121 13.16 15.69 -12.48
C LYS A 121 12.28 14.57 -13.03
N SER A 122 11.83 13.66 -12.19
CA SER A 122 11.08 12.49 -12.61
C SER A 122 9.61 12.58 -12.25
N SER A 123 9.16 13.71 -11.76
CA SER A 123 7.79 13.86 -11.27
C SER A 123 6.77 13.57 -12.34
N LEU A 124 5.87 12.64 -12.05
CA LEU A 124 4.75 12.29 -12.91
C LEU A 124 3.42 12.50 -12.20
N PHE A 125 3.47 12.98 -11.00
CA PHE A 125 2.31 13.14 -10.13
C PHE A 125 2.19 14.57 -9.65
#